data_e9a7b8bf61e7efd6f7ead7cbe8c7c527
#
_entry.id   e9a7b8bf61e7efd6f7ead7cbe8c7c527
#
_cell.length_a   1.000
_cell.length_b   1.000
_cell.length_c   1.000
_cell.angle_alpha   90.00
_cell.angle_beta   90.00
_cell.angle_gamma   90.00
#
_symmetry.space_group_name_H-M   'P 1'
#
loop_
_entity.id
_entity.type
_entity.pdbx_description
1 polymer ?
#
loop_
_entity_poly.entity_id
_entity_poly.type
_entity_poly.pdbx_seq_one_letter_code
_entity_poly.pdbx_strand_id
1 'polypeptide(L)'
;MINRHRDTADERARRRMDSRFHVAISIASQSSRLTSAALQLEAELMTLWWGIPGHSGSESVLVDQHKAIVDAIRDRDADAAARAAEHHSRSEMEFLIEQHLRLTMRPEEGA
;
A
#
# COMPACT_ATOMS: atom_id res chain seq x y z
N MET A 1 16.27 -2.59 22.89
CA MET A 1 16.01 -3.81 22.10
C MET A 1 14.62 -3.73 21.48
N ILE A 2 14.53 -3.80 20.17
CA ILE A 2 13.26 -3.69 19.44
C ILE A 2 12.49 -5.00 19.62
N ASN A 3 11.26 -4.92 20.08
CA ASN A 3 10.40 -6.08 20.25
C ASN A 3 9.81 -6.47 18.88
N ARG A 4 10.21 -7.60 18.34
CA ARG A 4 9.75 -8.09 17.03
C ARG A 4 8.23 -8.24 16.95
N HIS A 5 7.57 -8.64 18.03
CA HIS A 5 6.11 -8.76 18.07
C HIS A 5 5.43 -7.40 17.95
N ARG A 6 5.99 -6.41 18.63
CA ARG A 6 5.48 -5.04 18.59
C ARG A 6 5.63 -4.44 17.19
N ASP A 7 6.81 -4.61 16.56
CA ASP A 7 7.07 -4.11 15.21
C ASP A 7 6.14 -4.75 14.20
N THR A 8 5.91 -6.05 14.28
CA THR A 8 4.97 -6.76 13.40
C THR A 8 3.55 -6.26 13.59
N ALA A 9 3.13 -6.03 14.84
CA ALA A 9 1.81 -5.49 15.13
C ALA A 9 1.64 -4.08 14.56
N ASP A 10 2.66 -3.22 14.69
CA ASP A 10 2.65 -1.86 14.15
C ASP A 10 2.59 -1.88 12.63
N GLU A 11 3.34 -2.74 11.97
CA GLU A 11 3.30 -2.89 10.51
C GLU A 11 1.92 -3.34 10.03
N ARG A 12 1.31 -4.31 10.71
CA ARG A 12 -0.05 -4.77 10.39
C ARG A 12 -1.06 -3.66 10.55
N ALA A 13 -0.94 -2.87 11.61
CA ALA A 13 -1.81 -1.73 11.85
C ALA A 13 -1.69 -0.70 10.73
N ARG A 14 -0.47 -0.39 10.30
CA ARG A 14 -0.23 0.54 9.19
C ARG A 14 -0.84 0.03 7.89
N ARG A 15 -0.69 -1.26 7.60
CA ARG A 15 -1.27 -1.85 6.39
C ARG A 15 -2.79 -1.81 6.41
N ARG A 16 -3.41 -2.07 7.57
CA ARG A 16 -4.86 -1.93 7.70
C ARG A 16 -5.31 -0.49 7.47
N MET A 17 -4.57 0.48 7.99
CA MET A 17 -4.87 1.89 7.78
C MET A 17 -4.71 2.27 6.31
N ASP A 18 -3.68 1.77 5.64
CA ASP A 18 -3.46 1.96 4.22
C ASP A 18 -4.61 1.39 3.40
N SER A 19 -5.03 0.15 3.67
CA SER A 19 -6.18 -0.47 3.01
C SER A 19 -7.45 0.33 3.22
N ARG A 20 -7.72 0.78 4.43
CA ARG A 20 -8.89 1.60 4.74
C ARG A 20 -8.89 2.91 3.96
N PHE A 21 -7.72 3.52 3.81
CA PHE A 21 -7.58 4.74 3.03
C PHE A 21 -7.99 4.52 1.57
N HIS A 22 -7.49 3.47 0.93
CA HIS A 22 -7.80 3.16 -0.45
C HIS A 22 -9.26 2.78 -0.64
N VAL A 23 -9.83 2.01 0.27
CA VAL A 23 -11.26 1.67 0.24
C VAL A 23 -12.12 2.92 0.42
N ALA A 24 -11.73 3.83 1.32
CA ALA A 24 -12.46 5.09 1.53
C ALA A 24 -12.50 5.94 0.26
N ILE A 25 -11.39 6.01 -0.48
CA ILE A 25 -11.35 6.71 -1.77
C ILE A 25 -12.32 6.06 -2.75
N SER A 26 -12.35 4.74 -2.80
CA SER A 26 -13.26 4.01 -3.69
C SER A 26 -14.72 4.27 -3.34
N ILE A 27 -15.07 4.29 -2.06
CA ILE A 27 -16.40 4.63 -1.58
C ILE A 27 -16.78 6.06 -1.99
N ALA A 28 -15.83 6.99 -1.87
CA ALA A 28 -16.05 8.39 -2.26
C ALA A 28 -16.33 8.55 -3.76
N SER A 29 -15.91 7.59 -4.60
CA SER A 29 -16.24 7.60 -6.03
C SER A 29 -17.71 7.35 -6.32
N GLN A 30 -18.48 6.89 -5.33
CA GLN A 30 -19.88 6.51 -5.43
C GLN A 30 -20.15 5.42 -6.47
N SER A 31 -19.15 4.62 -6.78
CA SER A 31 -19.27 3.47 -7.68
C SER A 31 -19.18 2.18 -6.88
N SER A 32 -20.29 1.42 -6.83
CA SER A 32 -20.32 0.13 -6.15
C SER A 32 -19.38 -0.89 -6.81
N ARG A 33 -19.23 -0.82 -8.11
CA ARG A 33 -18.32 -1.71 -8.86
C ARG A 33 -16.86 -1.43 -8.50
N LEU A 34 -16.46 -0.16 -8.44
CA LEU A 34 -15.10 0.23 -8.05
C LEU A 34 -14.84 -0.13 -6.59
N THR A 35 -15.82 0.08 -5.71
CA THR A 35 -15.68 -0.26 -4.30
C THR A 35 -15.51 -1.77 -4.11
N SER A 36 -16.31 -2.59 -4.80
CA SER A 36 -16.17 -4.05 -4.75
C SER A 36 -14.81 -4.51 -5.27
N ALA A 37 -14.35 -3.94 -6.39
CA ALA A 37 -13.04 -4.27 -6.94
C ALA A 37 -11.92 -3.88 -5.97
N ALA A 38 -12.01 -2.71 -5.35
CA ALA A 38 -11.02 -2.25 -4.37
C ALA A 38 -10.97 -3.17 -3.15
N LEU A 39 -12.13 -3.56 -2.62
CA LEU A 39 -12.19 -4.48 -1.47
C LEU A 39 -11.52 -5.82 -1.80
N GLN A 40 -11.79 -6.36 -2.98
CA GLN A 40 -11.20 -7.63 -3.42
C GLN A 40 -9.69 -7.50 -3.59
N LEU A 41 -9.22 -6.44 -4.27
CA LEU A 41 -7.80 -6.20 -4.49
C LEU A 41 -7.06 -5.98 -3.17
N GLU A 42 -7.64 -5.21 -2.25
CA GLU A 42 -7.02 -4.95 -0.94
C GLU A 42 -6.89 -6.24 -0.13
N ALA A 43 -7.89 -7.12 -0.19
CA ALA A 43 -7.82 -8.42 0.48
C ALA A 43 -6.67 -9.28 -0.10
N GLU A 44 -6.53 -9.30 -1.42
CA GLU A 44 -5.44 -10.01 -2.09
C GLU A 44 -4.08 -9.41 -1.75
N LEU A 45 -3.97 -8.09 -1.74
CA LEU A 45 -2.73 -7.39 -1.37
C LEU A 45 -2.32 -7.67 0.07
N MET A 46 -3.27 -7.72 0.99
CA MET A 46 -2.98 -8.07 2.39
C MET A 46 -2.35 -9.46 2.50
N THR A 47 -2.78 -10.39 1.67
CA THR A 47 -2.19 -11.73 1.60
C THR A 47 -0.75 -11.68 1.08
N LEU A 48 -0.50 -10.87 0.04
CA LEU A 48 0.84 -10.69 -0.52
C LEU A 48 1.80 -10.03 0.47
N TRP A 49 1.31 -9.06 1.22
CA TRP A 49 2.10 -8.37 2.24
C TRP A 49 2.45 -9.27 3.43
N TRP A 50 1.70 -10.35 3.63
CA TRP A 50 1.95 -11.27 4.72
C TRP A 50 3.33 -11.91 4.54
N GLY A 51 4.21 -11.72 5.47
CA GLY A 51 5.58 -12.24 5.41
C GLY A 51 6.57 -11.36 4.66
N ILE A 52 6.13 -10.22 4.09
CA ILE A 52 7.02 -9.22 3.51
C ILE A 52 7.17 -8.09 4.53
N PRO A 53 8.39 -7.86 5.05
CA PRO A 53 8.60 -6.79 6.01
C PRO A 53 8.62 -5.42 5.35
N GLY A 54 8.19 -4.41 6.07
CA GLY A 54 8.28 -3.02 5.64
C GLY A 54 7.22 -2.59 4.64
N HIS A 55 7.48 -1.50 3.96
CA HIS A 55 6.61 -0.89 2.95
C HIS A 55 7.48 -0.10 1.98
N SER A 56 6.89 0.34 0.87
CA SER A 56 7.60 1.11 -0.14
C SER A 56 7.99 2.48 0.41
N GLY A 57 9.29 2.68 0.57
CA GLY A 57 9.83 3.92 1.10
C GLY A 57 9.66 4.06 2.59
N SER A 58 9.95 5.26 3.10
CA SER A 58 9.76 5.58 4.51
C SER A 58 8.30 5.90 4.80
N GLU A 59 7.94 5.90 6.08
CA GLU A 59 6.60 6.28 6.51
C GLU A 59 6.24 7.69 6.04
N SER A 60 7.20 8.63 6.07
CA SER A 60 6.97 10.00 5.59
C SER A 60 6.69 10.05 4.10
N VAL A 61 7.36 9.23 3.29
CA VAL A 61 7.10 9.14 1.84
C VAL A 61 5.68 8.62 1.60
N LEU A 62 5.27 7.60 2.34
CA LEU A 62 3.94 7.02 2.22
C LEU A 62 2.86 8.04 2.58
N VAL A 63 3.05 8.78 3.68
CA VAL A 63 2.13 9.85 4.10
C VAL A 63 2.06 10.94 3.03
N ASP A 64 3.19 11.35 2.46
CA ASP A 64 3.23 12.37 1.41
C ASP A 64 2.50 11.92 0.15
N GLN A 65 2.61 10.64 -0.24
CA GLN A 65 1.90 10.09 -1.39
C GLN A 65 0.39 10.07 -1.15
N HIS A 66 -0.05 9.67 0.03
CA HIS A 66 -1.47 9.71 0.39
C HIS A 66 -1.98 11.15 0.43
N LYS A 67 -1.21 12.06 1.00
CA LYS A 67 -1.56 13.48 1.07
C LYS A 67 -1.73 14.08 -0.32
N ALA A 68 -0.85 13.73 -1.25
CA ALA A 68 -0.95 14.21 -2.64
C ALA A 68 -2.28 13.82 -3.27
N ILE A 69 -2.76 12.60 -3.02
CA ILE A 69 -4.05 12.14 -3.52
C ILE A 69 -5.19 12.94 -2.90
N VAL A 70 -5.17 13.09 -1.57
CA VAL A 70 -6.21 13.82 -0.84
C VAL A 70 -6.26 15.29 -1.25
N ASP A 71 -5.11 15.93 -1.38
CA ASP A 71 -5.03 17.33 -1.77
C ASP A 71 -5.61 17.54 -3.18
N ALA A 72 -5.29 16.65 -4.12
CA ALA A 72 -5.83 16.71 -5.47
C ALA A 72 -7.36 16.54 -5.48
N ILE A 73 -7.88 15.62 -4.67
CA ILE A 73 -9.34 15.43 -4.53
C ILE A 73 -9.98 16.68 -3.92
N ARG A 74 -9.38 17.24 -2.89
CA ARG A 74 -9.86 18.45 -2.24
C ARG A 74 -9.91 19.63 -3.21
N ASP A 75 -8.90 19.74 -4.07
CA ASP A 75 -8.81 20.78 -5.09
C ASP A 75 -9.70 20.48 -6.31
N ARG A 76 -10.40 19.35 -6.31
CA ARG A 76 -11.25 18.88 -7.41
C ARG A 76 -10.49 18.76 -8.73
N ASP A 77 -9.22 18.40 -8.65
CA ASP A 77 -8.36 18.17 -9.79
C ASP A 77 -8.30 16.67 -10.07
N ALA A 78 -9.19 16.19 -10.94
CA ALA A 78 -9.30 14.77 -11.24
C ALA A 78 -8.04 14.22 -11.90
N ASP A 79 -7.41 14.98 -12.78
CA ASP A 79 -6.18 14.52 -13.46
C ASP A 79 -5.02 14.41 -12.48
N ALA A 80 -4.85 15.38 -11.59
CA ALA A 80 -3.83 15.33 -10.56
C ALA A 80 -4.07 14.17 -9.59
N ALA A 81 -5.33 13.93 -9.21
CA ALA A 81 -5.69 12.82 -8.34
C ALA A 81 -5.35 11.47 -9.00
N ALA A 82 -5.67 11.32 -10.27
CA ALA A 82 -5.35 10.10 -11.02
C ALA A 82 -3.85 9.87 -11.11
N ARG A 83 -3.08 10.92 -11.41
CA ARG A 83 -1.62 10.81 -11.48
C ARG A 83 -1.00 10.47 -10.13
N ALA A 84 -1.47 11.09 -9.06
CA ALA A 84 -0.98 10.82 -7.71
C ALA A 84 -1.29 9.38 -7.27
N ALA A 85 -2.50 8.90 -7.55
CA ALA A 85 -2.91 7.53 -7.25
C ALA A 85 -2.11 6.51 -8.07
N GLU A 86 -1.90 6.78 -9.36
CA GLU A 86 -1.12 5.91 -10.22
C GLU A 86 0.34 5.84 -9.77
N HIS A 87 0.93 6.96 -9.42
CA HIS A 87 2.29 7.01 -8.90
C HIS A 87 2.43 6.19 -7.62
N HIS A 88 1.50 6.36 -6.69
CA HIS A 88 1.50 5.61 -5.43
C HIS A 88 1.35 4.10 -5.67
N SER A 89 0.40 3.70 -6.50
CA SER A 89 0.16 2.28 -6.80
C SER A 89 1.36 1.65 -7.50
N ARG A 90 1.99 2.37 -8.41
CA ARG A 90 3.18 1.88 -9.11
C ARG A 90 4.35 1.70 -8.14
N SER A 91 4.58 2.64 -7.24
CA SER A 91 5.63 2.55 -6.22
C SER A 91 5.42 1.34 -5.31
N GLU A 92 4.19 1.10 -4.88
CA GLU A 92 3.83 -0.06 -4.06
C GLU A 92 4.09 -1.36 -4.80
N MET A 93 3.67 -1.45 -6.06
CA MET A 93 3.84 -2.63 -6.88
C MET A 93 5.33 -2.95 -7.11
N GLU A 94 6.12 -1.95 -7.44
CA GLU A 94 7.56 -2.11 -7.66
C GLU A 94 8.24 -2.63 -6.40
N PHE A 95 7.87 -2.09 -5.24
CA PHE A 95 8.40 -2.54 -3.96
C PHE A 95 8.03 -4.00 -3.69
N LEU A 96 6.76 -4.38 -3.88
CA LEU A 96 6.29 -5.74 -3.67
C LEU A 96 7.02 -6.74 -4.58
N ILE A 97 7.17 -6.41 -5.84
CA ILE A 97 7.87 -7.25 -6.81
C ILE A 97 9.33 -7.43 -6.38
N GLU A 98 10.00 -6.35 -6.04
CA GLU A 98 11.39 -6.39 -5.60
C GLU A 98 11.57 -7.26 -4.36
N GLN A 99 10.72 -7.09 -3.36
CA GLN A 99 10.80 -7.87 -2.13
C GLN A 99 10.50 -9.35 -2.39
N HIS A 100 9.54 -9.63 -3.24
CA HIS A 100 9.18 -11.00 -3.59
C HIS A 100 10.37 -11.69 -4.30
N LEU A 101 11.01 -11.00 -5.24
CA LEU A 101 12.18 -11.52 -5.93
C LEU A 101 13.34 -11.77 -4.98
N ARG A 102 13.59 -10.88 -4.04
CA ARG A 102 14.64 -11.06 -3.04
C ARG A 102 14.40 -12.30 -2.18
N LEU A 103 13.16 -12.54 -1.78
CA LEU A 103 12.80 -13.70 -0.95
C LEU A 103 12.91 -15.01 -1.72
N THR A 104 12.53 -15.02 -3.01
CA THR A 104 12.54 -16.24 -3.84
C THR A 104 13.93 -16.54 -4.41
N MET A 105 14.78 -15.54 -4.61
CA MET A 105 16.11 -15.68 -5.18
C MET A 105 17.21 -15.68 -4.11
N ARG A 106 16.83 -15.72 -2.85
CA ARG A 106 17.78 -15.75 -1.75
C ARG A 106 18.64 -17.02 -1.82
N PRO A 107 19.98 -16.89 -1.77
CA PRO A 107 20.83 -18.08 -1.73
C PRO A 107 20.50 -18.94 -0.51
N GLU A 108 20.47 -20.25 -0.69
CA GLU A 108 20.26 -21.15 0.43
C GLU A 108 21.42 -21.05 1.41
N GLU A 109 21.09 -20.87 2.69
CA GLU A 109 22.10 -20.85 3.73
C GLU A 109 22.70 -22.24 3.86
N GLY A 110 24.02 -22.32 3.85
CA GLY A 110 24.73 -23.58 3.98
C GLY A 110 25.02 -24.30 2.67
N ALA A 111 24.72 -23.69 1.53
CA ALA A 111 25.11 -24.25 0.23
C ALA A 111 26.61 -24.16 0.02
#